data_7ebb740ea61443b5f5bfa463164f16a4
#
_entry.id   7ebb740ea61443b5f5bfa463164f16a4
#
_cell.length_a   1.000
_cell.length_b   1.000
_cell.length_c   1.000
_cell.angle_alpha   90.00
_cell.angle_beta   90.00
_cell.angle_gamma   90.00
#
_symmetry.space_group_name_H-M   'P 1'
#
loop_
_entity.id
_entity.type
_entity.pdbx_description
1 polymer ?
#
loop_
_entity_poly.entity_id
_entity_poly.type
_entity_poly.pdbx_seq_one_letter_code
_entity_poly.pdbx_strand_id
1 'polypeptide(L)'
;MFKFIRNTLFLFVAVLSAQAQASLEIVITEGIDSARPVAILPFTFKGATLPSQRLDEVIAADLMRSGKFSPLASIKMPQRPQSAAQIDYAAWSREGVEAIVIGQITEIGIDRYTVSFELIDVLKGSNAASRQSLNAGRLGGSNEHILDSRETTINGSQFRQYAHRISDIVYEKLTGERGAFLTKIAYVLVNRKLEFPYQL
;
A
#
# COMPACT_ATOMS: atom_id res chain seq x y z
N MET A 1 -7.08 74.41 11.47
CA MET A 1 -6.21 73.41 12.10
C MET A 1 -6.89 72.05 12.24
N PHE A 2 -8.11 71.95 12.74
CA PHE A 2 -8.83 70.68 12.92
C PHE A 2 -9.13 69.87 11.63
N LYS A 3 -9.41 70.54 10.51
CA LYS A 3 -9.67 69.84 9.20
C LYS A 3 -8.42 69.16 8.65
N PHE A 4 -7.25 69.73 8.88
CA PHE A 4 -5.99 69.15 8.42
C PHE A 4 -5.65 67.87 9.20
N ILE A 5 -5.79 67.91 10.52
CA ILE A 5 -5.55 66.72 11.38
C ILE A 5 -6.50 65.56 11.04
N ARG A 6 -7.78 65.87 10.78
CA ARG A 6 -8.76 64.87 10.41
C ARG A 6 -8.44 64.21 9.07
N ASN A 7 -8.01 64.97 8.07
CA ASN A 7 -7.64 64.41 6.76
C ASN A 7 -6.33 63.59 6.80
N THR A 8 -5.36 64.03 7.63
CA THR A 8 -4.11 63.26 7.80
C THR A 8 -4.35 61.96 8.54
N LEU A 9 -5.25 61.92 9.51
CA LEU A 9 -5.63 60.74 10.23
C LEU A 9 -6.37 59.73 9.33
N PHE A 10 -7.24 60.21 8.41
CA PHE A 10 -7.93 59.37 7.45
C PHE A 10 -6.99 58.75 6.44
N LEU A 11 -5.98 59.48 5.97
CA LEU A 11 -4.95 58.99 5.06
C LEU A 11 -4.09 57.92 5.74
N PHE A 12 -3.78 58.08 7.02
CA PHE A 12 -2.95 57.13 7.77
C PHE A 12 -3.67 55.78 7.99
N VAL A 13 -4.99 55.82 8.28
CA VAL A 13 -5.84 54.63 8.44
C VAL A 13 -5.98 53.88 7.08
N ALA A 14 -6.10 54.58 5.96
CA ALA A 14 -6.21 53.97 4.65
C ALA A 14 -4.91 53.27 4.19
N VAL A 15 -3.75 53.71 4.61
CA VAL A 15 -2.45 53.10 4.30
C VAL A 15 -2.21 51.83 5.13
N LEU A 16 -2.75 51.74 6.36
CA LEU A 16 -2.64 50.53 7.21
C LEU A 16 -3.53 49.37 6.74
N SER A 17 -4.56 49.61 5.94
CA SER A 17 -5.46 48.56 5.47
C SER A 17 -4.94 47.78 4.25
N ALA A 18 -3.81 48.13 3.66
CA ALA A 18 -3.31 47.55 2.42
C ALA A 18 -2.37 46.34 2.61
N GLN A 19 -2.15 45.87 3.83
CA GLN A 19 -1.13 44.83 4.12
C GLN A 19 -1.68 43.47 4.53
N ALA A 20 -3.00 43.21 4.41
CA ALA A 20 -3.57 41.92 4.76
C ALA A 20 -3.81 41.03 3.51
N GLN A 21 -2.77 40.75 2.75
CA GLN A 21 -2.77 39.64 1.81
C GLN A 21 -2.15 38.43 2.53
N ALA A 22 -2.96 37.70 3.28
CA ALA A 22 -2.59 36.37 3.75
C ALA A 22 -2.58 35.44 2.53
N SER A 23 -1.42 35.23 1.93
CA SER A 23 -1.20 34.15 0.98
C SER A 23 -1.30 32.83 1.75
N LEU A 24 -2.41 32.11 1.58
CA LEU A 24 -2.54 30.76 2.10
C LEU A 24 -1.69 29.86 1.20
N GLU A 25 -0.41 29.69 1.53
CA GLU A 25 0.44 28.70 0.89
C GLU A 25 0.09 27.32 1.45
N ILE A 26 -0.72 26.57 0.72
CA ILE A 26 -0.97 25.16 1.02
C ILE A 26 0.24 24.38 0.51
N VAL A 27 1.22 24.17 1.37
CA VAL A 27 2.32 23.22 1.10
C VAL A 27 1.75 21.83 1.28
N ILE A 28 1.42 21.16 0.16
CA ILE A 28 1.10 19.74 0.17
C ILE A 28 2.43 19.00 0.37
N THR A 29 2.77 18.69 1.62
CA THR A 29 3.94 17.89 2.01
C THR A 29 3.68 16.40 1.97
N GLU A 30 2.57 15.94 1.42
CA GLU A 30 2.34 14.51 1.15
C GLU A 30 3.18 14.08 -0.06
N GLY A 31 4.47 13.94 0.18
CA GLY A 31 5.43 13.39 -0.77
C GLY A 31 5.80 11.95 -0.42
N ILE A 32 6.69 11.39 -1.23
CA ILE A 32 7.26 10.03 -1.09
C ILE A 32 7.86 9.79 0.31
N ASP A 33 8.26 10.85 1.04
CA ASP A 33 8.83 10.78 2.38
C ASP A 33 7.82 10.33 3.47
N SER A 34 6.53 10.36 3.18
CA SER A 34 5.46 9.87 4.06
C SER A 34 4.96 8.47 3.70
N ALA A 35 5.53 7.84 2.68
CA ALA A 35 5.12 6.52 2.22
C ALA A 35 5.45 5.45 3.28
N ARG A 36 4.44 4.67 3.68
CA ARG A 36 4.55 3.65 4.72
C ARG A 36 5.40 2.46 4.27
N PRO A 37 6.46 2.07 4.99
CA PRO A 37 7.29 0.93 4.62
C PRO A 37 6.52 -0.38 4.79
N VAL A 38 6.47 -1.18 3.72
CA VAL A 38 5.82 -2.50 3.69
C VAL A 38 6.76 -3.54 3.08
N ALA A 39 6.63 -4.79 3.46
CA ALA A 39 7.39 -5.88 2.87
C ALA A 39 6.46 -6.83 2.11
N ILE A 40 6.71 -7.01 0.83
CA ILE A 40 6.05 -8.00 0.00
C ILE A 40 7.04 -9.12 -0.24
N LEU A 41 6.88 -10.24 0.45
CA LEU A 41 7.80 -11.35 0.32
C LEU A 41 7.60 -12.07 -1.00
N PRO A 42 8.67 -12.61 -1.59
CA PRO A 42 8.54 -13.54 -2.71
C PRO A 42 7.60 -14.69 -2.33
N PHE A 43 6.56 -14.92 -3.14
CA PHE A 43 5.63 -16.02 -2.92
C PHE A 43 6.35 -17.34 -3.10
N THR A 44 6.20 -18.25 -2.13
CA THR A 44 6.74 -19.61 -2.25
C THR A 44 5.94 -20.39 -3.27
N PHE A 45 6.63 -21.14 -4.13
CA PHE A 45 5.98 -21.95 -5.15
C PHE A 45 6.17 -23.46 -4.86
N LYS A 46 5.06 -24.20 -4.98
CA LYS A 46 5.01 -25.66 -4.92
C LYS A 46 4.37 -26.19 -6.20
N GLY A 47 5.17 -26.75 -7.07
CA GLY A 47 4.71 -27.28 -8.34
C GLY A 47 5.87 -27.59 -9.28
N ALA A 48 5.56 -28.09 -10.50
CA ALA A 48 6.52 -28.46 -11.51
C ALA A 48 6.92 -27.29 -12.41
N THR A 49 5.98 -26.41 -12.75
CA THR A 49 6.20 -25.31 -13.71
C THR A 49 5.97 -23.96 -13.05
N LEU A 50 7.00 -23.14 -12.96
CA LEU A 50 6.91 -21.79 -12.41
C LEU A 50 5.84 -20.97 -13.14
N PRO A 51 5.02 -20.20 -12.39
CA PRO A 51 4.06 -19.29 -12.99
C PRO A 51 4.74 -18.28 -13.91
N SER A 52 4.05 -17.90 -14.98
CA SER A 52 4.54 -16.93 -15.97
C SER A 52 4.68 -15.51 -15.39
N GLN A 53 4.08 -15.23 -14.26
CA GLN A 53 4.09 -13.93 -13.59
C GLN A 53 4.34 -14.07 -12.08
N ARG A 54 5.16 -13.18 -11.55
CA ARG A 54 5.43 -13.09 -10.12
C ARG A 54 4.43 -12.15 -9.45
N LEU A 55 3.60 -12.70 -8.56
CA LEU A 55 2.60 -11.93 -7.85
C LEU A 55 3.21 -10.86 -6.95
N ASP A 56 4.27 -11.22 -6.23
CA ASP A 56 4.98 -10.32 -5.32
C ASP A 56 5.49 -9.06 -6.03
N GLU A 57 6.03 -9.18 -7.24
CA GLU A 57 6.50 -8.03 -8.03
C GLU A 57 5.36 -7.12 -8.47
N VAL A 58 4.22 -7.70 -8.90
CA VAL A 58 3.05 -6.91 -9.30
C VAL A 58 2.47 -6.18 -8.10
N ILE A 59 2.31 -6.86 -6.95
CA ILE A 59 1.77 -6.26 -5.72
C ILE A 59 2.69 -5.13 -5.25
N ALA A 60 4.01 -5.35 -5.19
CA ALA A 60 4.95 -4.31 -4.78
C ALA A 60 4.89 -3.09 -5.71
N ALA A 61 4.83 -3.32 -7.04
CA ALA A 61 4.73 -2.23 -8.02
C ALA A 61 3.42 -1.44 -7.89
N ASP A 62 2.29 -2.09 -7.62
CA ASP A 62 1.01 -1.44 -7.41
C ASP A 62 1.04 -0.55 -6.16
N LEU A 63 1.46 -1.11 -5.03
CA LEU A 63 1.53 -0.38 -3.78
C LEU A 63 2.49 0.81 -3.87
N MET A 64 3.64 0.65 -4.52
CA MET A 64 4.58 1.74 -4.77
C MET A 64 3.95 2.85 -5.64
N ARG A 65 3.24 2.49 -6.72
CA ARG A 65 2.58 3.46 -7.62
C ARG A 65 1.46 4.23 -6.93
N SER A 66 0.86 3.71 -5.88
CA SER A 66 -0.15 4.44 -5.10
C SER A 66 0.42 5.67 -4.38
N GLY A 67 1.74 5.74 -4.21
CA GLY A 67 2.41 6.81 -3.44
C GLY A 67 2.21 6.70 -1.91
N LYS A 68 1.36 5.77 -1.44
CA LYS A 68 1.07 5.58 -0.01
C LYS A 68 2.02 4.59 0.67
N PHE A 69 2.72 3.77 -0.11
CA PHE A 69 3.59 2.71 0.39
C PHE A 69 4.97 2.71 -0.25
N SER A 70 5.96 2.31 0.54
CA SER A 70 7.34 2.09 0.12
C SER A 70 7.71 0.62 0.35
N PRO A 71 7.57 -0.25 -0.68
CA PRO A 71 7.95 -1.65 -0.57
C PRO A 71 9.45 -1.82 -0.32
N LEU A 72 9.79 -2.57 0.73
CA LEU A 72 11.19 -2.86 1.08
C LEU A 72 11.83 -3.74 0.00
N ALA A 73 12.99 -3.33 -0.49
CA ALA A 73 13.74 -4.13 -1.46
C ALA A 73 14.10 -5.51 -0.88
N SER A 74 13.95 -6.56 -1.69
CA SER A 74 14.14 -7.97 -1.26
C SER A 74 15.53 -8.23 -0.61
N ILE A 75 16.58 -7.49 -1.04
CA ILE A 75 17.93 -7.60 -0.47
C ILE A 75 18.03 -7.07 0.97
N LYS A 76 17.12 -6.17 1.38
CA LYS A 76 17.07 -5.58 2.72
C LYS A 76 16.18 -6.36 3.67
N MET A 77 15.46 -7.38 3.18
CA MET A 77 14.58 -8.19 4.01
C MET A 77 15.39 -9.05 4.98
N PRO A 78 15.16 -8.92 6.31
CA PRO A 78 15.99 -9.60 7.31
C PRO A 78 15.75 -11.11 7.33
N GLN A 79 14.59 -11.58 6.86
CA GLN A 79 14.24 -13.00 6.81
C GLN A 79 13.21 -13.27 5.71
N ARG A 80 12.93 -14.55 5.45
CA ARG A 80 11.93 -15.02 4.46
C ARG A 80 10.98 -16.03 5.10
N PRO A 81 10.12 -15.60 6.04
CA PRO A 81 9.16 -16.47 6.69
C PRO A 81 8.10 -16.98 5.68
N GLN A 82 7.61 -18.20 5.90
CA GLN A 82 6.56 -18.80 5.08
C GLN A 82 5.18 -18.73 5.77
N SER A 83 5.14 -18.31 7.04
CA SER A 83 3.92 -18.12 7.82
C SER A 83 4.14 -17.07 8.89
N ALA A 84 3.05 -16.50 9.43
CA ALA A 84 3.08 -15.52 10.50
C ALA A 84 3.84 -16.03 11.75
N ALA A 85 3.77 -17.34 12.05
CA ALA A 85 4.44 -17.96 13.19
C ALA A 85 5.97 -17.93 13.11
N GLN A 86 6.55 -17.75 11.92
CA GLN A 86 8.00 -17.74 11.70
C GLN A 86 8.60 -16.33 11.70
N ILE A 87 7.77 -15.29 11.88
CA ILE A 87 8.22 -13.90 11.80
C ILE A 87 8.98 -13.50 13.07
N ASP A 88 10.20 -13.03 12.90
CA ASP A 88 10.90 -12.25 13.92
C ASP A 88 10.46 -10.77 13.81
N TYR A 89 9.40 -10.43 14.53
CA TYR A 89 8.83 -9.09 14.51
C TYR A 89 9.84 -8.01 14.93
N ALA A 90 10.81 -8.34 15.80
CA ALA A 90 11.82 -7.38 16.22
C ALA A 90 12.79 -7.05 15.08
N ALA A 91 13.15 -8.03 14.25
CA ALA A 91 13.98 -7.80 13.07
C ALA A 91 13.28 -6.90 12.05
N TRP A 92 11.99 -7.15 11.77
CA TRP A 92 11.21 -6.34 10.84
C TRP A 92 10.93 -4.93 11.34
N SER A 93 10.69 -4.77 12.65
CA SER A 93 10.52 -3.44 13.26
C SER A 93 11.78 -2.59 13.16
N ARG A 94 12.97 -3.18 13.22
CA ARG A 94 14.25 -2.46 13.04
C ARG A 94 14.43 -1.91 11.63
N GLU A 95 13.87 -2.59 10.62
CA GLU A 95 13.81 -2.10 9.24
C GLU A 95 12.68 -1.08 9.02
N GLY A 96 11.92 -0.75 10.06
CA GLY A 96 10.80 0.20 9.99
C GLY A 96 9.56 -0.32 9.25
N VAL A 97 9.49 -1.62 8.95
CA VAL A 97 8.37 -2.21 8.21
C VAL A 97 7.12 -2.25 9.08
N GLU A 98 6.01 -1.72 8.56
CA GLU A 98 4.72 -1.69 9.26
C GLU A 98 3.86 -2.92 8.98
N ALA A 99 3.92 -3.44 7.75
CA ALA A 99 3.15 -4.60 7.34
C ALA A 99 3.93 -5.53 6.43
N ILE A 100 3.62 -6.82 6.52
CA ILE A 100 4.25 -7.89 5.73
C ILE A 100 3.17 -8.64 4.98
N VAL A 101 3.40 -8.90 3.69
CA VAL A 101 2.61 -9.84 2.88
C VAL A 101 3.43 -11.09 2.63
N ILE A 102 2.92 -12.22 3.08
CA ILE A 102 3.47 -13.56 2.84
C ILE A 102 2.51 -14.29 1.90
N GLY A 103 3.01 -15.05 0.95
CA GLY A 103 2.17 -15.83 0.06
C GLY A 103 2.77 -17.14 -0.39
N GLN A 104 1.89 -18.06 -0.77
CA GLN A 104 2.22 -19.35 -1.34
C GLN A 104 1.37 -19.62 -2.58
N ILE A 105 1.98 -20.24 -3.58
CA ILE A 105 1.33 -20.71 -4.79
C ILE A 105 1.55 -22.21 -4.87
N THR A 106 0.48 -22.99 -5.00
CA THR A 106 0.54 -24.43 -5.15
C THR A 106 -0.15 -24.83 -6.46
N GLU A 107 0.58 -25.51 -7.33
CA GLU A 107 0.02 -26.12 -8.54
C GLU A 107 -0.84 -27.31 -8.14
N ILE A 108 -2.12 -27.32 -8.54
CA ILE A 108 -3.10 -28.36 -8.17
C ILE A 108 -3.61 -29.13 -9.39
N GLY A 109 -3.15 -28.82 -10.58
CA GLY A 109 -3.52 -29.45 -11.83
C GLY A 109 -3.07 -28.64 -13.03
N ILE A 110 -3.43 -29.10 -14.22
CA ILE A 110 -3.06 -28.44 -15.48
C ILE A 110 -3.64 -27.02 -15.48
N ASP A 111 -2.77 -26.02 -15.53
CA ASP A 111 -3.08 -24.57 -15.53
C ASP A 111 -3.99 -24.14 -14.34
N ARG A 112 -3.92 -24.85 -13.22
CA ARG A 112 -4.71 -24.56 -12.02
C ARG A 112 -3.80 -24.44 -10.81
N TYR A 113 -4.00 -23.35 -10.05
CA TYR A 113 -3.16 -22.99 -8.92
C TYR A 113 -4.00 -22.54 -7.74
N THR A 114 -3.65 -22.98 -6.55
CA THR A 114 -4.14 -22.39 -5.31
C THR A 114 -3.14 -21.34 -4.86
N VAL A 115 -3.60 -20.12 -4.67
CA VAL A 115 -2.83 -19.01 -4.13
C VAL A 115 -3.36 -18.64 -2.78
N SER A 116 -2.52 -18.72 -1.77
CA SER A 116 -2.82 -18.23 -0.41
C SER A 116 -1.92 -17.04 -0.08
N PHE A 117 -2.45 -16.09 0.70
CA PHE A 117 -1.64 -15.00 1.25
C PHE A 117 -2.14 -14.61 2.64
N GLU A 118 -1.23 -14.04 3.42
CA GLU A 118 -1.49 -13.42 4.72
C GLU A 118 -0.94 -12.00 4.73
N LEU A 119 -1.74 -11.04 5.21
CA LEU A 119 -1.32 -9.67 5.50
C LEU A 119 -1.16 -9.53 7.01
N ILE A 120 0.03 -9.14 7.46
CA ILE A 120 0.44 -9.15 8.85
C ILE A 120 0.87 -7.76 9.27
N ASP A 121 0.35 -7.29 10.40
CA ASP A 121 0.75 -6.05 11.08
C ASP A 121 1.94 -6.33 11.99
N VAL A 122 3.08 -5.72 11.71
CA VAL A 122 4.34 -5.94 12.44
C VAL A 122 4.26 -5.43 13.87
N LEU A 123 3.64 -4.28 14.09
CA LEU A 123 3.53 -3.68 15.41
C LEU A 123 2.62 -4.50 16.33
N LYS A 124 1.46 -4.92 15.83
CA LYS A 124 0.56 -5.80 16.57
C LYS A 124 1.20 -7.14 16.86
N GLY A 125 1.93 -7.71 15.88
CA GLY A 125 2.68 -8.95 16.04
C GLY A 125 3.78 -8.85 17.09
N SER A 126 4.54 -7.77 17.10
CA SER A 126 5.56 -7.49 18.12
C SER A 126 4.96 -7.40 19.52
N ASN A 127 3.84 -6.70 19.67
CA ASN A 127 3.12 -6.59 20.94
C ASN A 127 2.55 -7.94 21.40
N ALA A 128 2.01 -8.75 20.48
CA ALA A 128 1.50 -10.09 20.78
C ALA A 128 2.62 -11.03 21.24
N ALA A 129 3.76 -11.03 20.55
CA ALA A 129 4.94 -11.83 20.92
C ALA A 129 5.49 -11.45 22.29
N SER A 130 5.55 -10.15 22.60
CA SER A 130 5.98 -9.66 23.91
C SER A 130 5.05 -10.10 25.05
N ARG A 131 3.72 -10.04 24.83
CA ARG A 131 2.72 -10.53 25.80
C ARG A 131 2.80 -12.03 26.01
N GLN A 132 3.03 -12.81 24.93
CA GLN A 132 3.17 -14.25 25.01
C GLN A 132 4.42 -14.66 25.81
N SER A 133 5.52 -13.94 25.66
CA SER A 133 6.74 -14.13 26.45
C SER A 133 6.51 -13.88 27.96
N LEU A 134 5.72 -12.85 28.29
CA LEU A 134 5.37 -12.53 29.69
C LEU A 134 4.35 -13.50 30.31
N ASN A 135 3.53 -14.16 29.47
CA ASN A 135 2.45 -15.05 29.89
C ASN A 135 2.73 -16.53 29.52
N ALA A 136 3.97 -16.97 29.59
CA ALA A 136 4.41 -18.31 29.22
C ALA A 136 3.74 -19.44 30.06
N GLY A 137 2.44 -19.57 29.99
CA GLY A 137 1.61 -20.55 30.67
C GLY A 137 0.12 -20.41 30.39
N ARG A 138 -0.32 -19.36 29.67
CA ARG A 138 -1.70 -19.16 29.24
C ARG A 138 -1.82 -19.36 27.73
N LEU A 139 -2.45 -20.46 27.34
CA LEU A 139 -2.87 -20.74 25.96
C LEU A 139 -3.86 -19.65 25.50
N GLY A 140 -3.46 -18.83 24.53
CA GLY A 140 -4.31 -17.81 23.94
C GLY A 140 -3.49 -16.80 23.15
N GLY A 141 -2.82 -17.22 22.06
CA GLY A 141 -2.29 -16.29 21.06
C GLY A 141 -3.43 -15.69 20.28
N SER A 142 -3.72 -14.38 20.44
CA SER A 142 -4.68 -13.71 19.57
C SER A 142 -4.04 -13.50 18.19
N ASN A 143 -4.74 -13.92 17.12
CA ASN A 143 -4.31 -13.69 15.73
C ASN A 143 -4.62 -12.24 15.25
N GLU A 144 -4.74 -11.30 16.17
CA GLU A 144 -5.07 -9.89 15.89
C GLU A 144 -4.03 -9.17 14.99
N HIS A 145 -2.84 -9.74 14.90
CA HIS A 145 -1.78 -9.25 14.01
C HIS A 145 -1.99 -9.67 12.55
N ILE A 146 -2.80 -10.69 12.27
CA ILE A 146 -3.19 -11.08 10.90
C ILE A 146 -4.37 -10.21 10.49
N LEU A 147 -4.12 -9.23 9.62
CA LEU A 147 -5.14 -8.28 9.14
C LEU A 147 -6.07 -8.90 8.10
N ASP A 148 -5.55 -9.80 7.27
CA ASP A 148 -6.31 -10.57 6.28
C ASP A 148 -5.57 -11.87 5.95
N SER A 149 -6.31 -12.93 5.66
CA SER A 149 -5.79 -14.21 5.21
C SER A 149 -6.77 -14.82 4.23
N ARG A 150 -6.31 -15.16 3.03
CA ARG A 150 -7.16 -15.72 1.98
C ARG A 150 -6.46 -16.81 1.20
N GLU A 151 -7.31 -17.72 0.71
CA GLU A 151 -6.92 -18.76 -0.23
C GLU A 151 -7.91 -18.76 -1.40
N THR A 152 -7.41 -18.82 -2.63
CA THR A 152 -8.24 -18.79 -3.85
C THR A 152 -7.62 -19.68 -4.91
N THR A 153 -8.45 -20.41 -5.64
CA THR A 153 -8.01 -21.14 -6.83
C THR A 153 -8.18 -20.27 -8.07
N ILE A 154 -7.11 -20.18 -8.87
CA ILE A 154 -7.04 -19.40 -10.12
C ILE A 154 -6.45 -20.24 -11.26
N ASN A 155 -6.64 -19.78 -12.50
CA ASN A 155 -5.96 -20.31 -13.67
C ASN A 155 -4.70 -19.48 -13.97
N GLY A 156 -3.76 -20.03 -14.73
CA GLY A 156 -2.50 -19.36 -15.08
C GLY A 156 -2.65 -17.99 -15.73
N SER A 157 -3.68 -17.82 -16.56
CA SER A 157 -4.00 -16.51 -17.17
C SER A 157 -4.48 -15.43 -16.19
N GLN A 158 -4.87 -15.81 -14.98
CA GLN A 158 -5.43 -14.92 -13.97
C GLN A 158 -4.40 -14.38 -12.96
N PHE A 159 -3.13 -14.82 -13.01
CA PHE A 159 -2.11 -14.41 -12.04
C PHE A 159 -2.02 -12.90 -11.88
N ARG A 160 -1.89 -12.16 -12.99
CA ARG A 160 -1.79 -10.69 -12.94
C ARG A 160 -3.03 -10.05 -12.34
N GLN A 161 -4.22 -10.51 -12.77
CA GLN A 161 -5.48 -9.99 -12.26
C GLN A 161 -5.63 -10.25 -10.75
N TYR A 162 -5.21 -11.44 -10.30
CA TYR A 162 -5.28 -11.79 -8.90
C TYR A 162 -4.25 -11.01 -8.05
N ALA A 163 -3.05 -10.73 -8.59
CA ALA A 163 -2.10 -9.85 -7.93
C ALA A 163 -2.68 -8.45 -7.70
N HIS A 164 -3.32 -7.83 -8.71
CA HIS A 164 -4.01 -6.55 -8.53
C HIS A 164 -5.14 -6.64 -7.49
N ARG A 165 -5.84 -7.78 -7.41
CA ARG A 165 -6.85 -8.02 -6.37
C ARG A 165 -6.25 -8.06 -4.97
N ILE A 166 -5.09 -8.71 -4.81
CA ILE A 166 -4.35 -8.71 -3.54
C ILE A 166 -3.91 -7.29 -3.20
N SER A 167 -3.41 -6.53 -4.17
CA SER A 167 -3.02 -5.12 -3.99
C SER A 167 -4.19 -4.27 -3.47
N ASP A 168 -5.40 -4.43 -4.03
CA ASP A 168 -6.62 -3.75 -3.57
C ASP A 168 -6.93 -4.09 -2.11
N ILE A 169 -6.85 -5.37 -1.75
CA ILE A 169 -7.13 -5.84 -0.38
C ILE A 169 -6.11 -5.27 0.60
N VAL A 170 -4.82 -5.36 0.27
CA VAL A 170 -3.73 -4.83 1.11
C VAL A 170 -3.88 -3.32 1.30
N TYR A 171 -4.15 -2.60 0.22
CA TYR A 171 -4.35 -1.16 0.26
C TYR A 171 -5.53 -0.80 1.17
N GLU A 172 -6.69 -1.42 0.98
CA GLU A 172 -7.89 -1.17 1.77
C GLU A 172 -7.69 -1.49 3.26
N LYS A 173 -7.05 -2.62 3.58
CA LYS A 173 -6.78 -3.00 4.97
C LYS A 173 -5.82 -2.05 5.69
N LEU A 174 -4.85 -1.49 4.97
CA LEU A 174 -3.85 -0.61 5.56
C LEU A 174 -4.27 0.86 5.57
N THR A 175 -5.12 1.31 4.64
CA THR A 175 -5.52 2.73 4.52
C THR A 175 -6.96 2.99 4.96
N GLY A 176 -7.82 1.97 4.94
CA GLY A 176 -9.27 2.11 5.09
C GLY A 176 -9.98 2.58 3.82
N GLU A 177 -9.24 2.88 2.76
CA GLU A 177 -9.76 3.33 1.47
C GLU A 177 -9.78 2.17 0.47
N ARG A 178 -10.77 2.13 -0.40
CA ARG A 178 -10.86 1.08 -1.42
C ARG A 178 -9.75 1.21 -2.45
N GLY A 179 -9.03 0.11 -2.73
CA GLY A 179 -8.04 0.04 -3.80
C GLY A 179 -8.69 0.11 -5.19
N ALA A 180 -7.91 0.55 -6.18
CA ALA A 180 -8.36 0.72 -7.57
C ALA A 180 -7.39 0.05 -8.58
N PHE A 181 -6.57 -0.91 -8.14
CA PHE A 181 -5.56 -1.56 -9.01
C PHE A 181 -6.19 -2.53 -10.01
N LEU A 182 -7.35 -3.11 -9.68
CA LEU A 182 -8.12 -4.01 -10.55
C LEU A 182 -9.09 -3.26 -11.48
N THR A 183 -8.88 -1.98 -11.73
CA THR A 183 -9.73 -1.20 -12.62
C THR A 183 -9.34 -1.37 -14.08
N LYS A 184 -10.32 -1.18 -14.97
CA LYS A 184 -10.11 -1.11 -16.42
C LYS A 184 -10.38 0.33 -16.87
N ILE A 185 -9.50 0.84 -17.73
CA ILE A 185 -9.67 2.15 -18.34
C ILE A 185 -10.21 1.92 -19.75
N ALA A 186 -11.42 2.42 -20.03
CA ALA A 186 -11.94 2.50 -21.39
C ALA A 186 -11.50 3.83 -22.01
N TYR A 187 -10.97 3.79 -23.22
CA TYR A 187 -10.59 4.99 -23.97
C TYR A 187 -10.98 4.85 -25.43
N VAL A 188 -11.28 5.96 -26.07
CA VAL A 188 -11.58 6.01 -27.50
C VAL A 188 -10.32 6.44 -28.23
N LEU A 189 -9.82 5.56 -29.12
CA LEU A 189 -8.75 5.91 -30.03
C LEU A 189 -9.33 6.59 -31.27
N VAL A 190 -8.84 7.78 -31.62
CA VAL A 190 -9.23 8.49 -32.83
C VAL A 190 -8.12 8.35 -33.88
N ASN A 191 -8.37 7.55 -34.92
CA ASN A 191 -7.50 7.45 -36.08
C ASN A 191 -8.17 8.06 -37.30
N ARG A 192 -7.89 9.32 -37.57
CA ARG A 192 -8.52 10.10 -38.69
C ARG A 192 -8.16 9.60 -40.10
N LYS A 193 -7.29 8.60 -40.22
CA LYS A 193 -6.89 8.00 -41.52
C LYS A 193 -7.77 6.80 -41.88
N LEU A 194 -8.62 6.34 -40.96
CA LEU A 194 -9.52 5.21 -41.18
C LEU A 194 -10.94 5.68 -41.56
N GLU A 195 -11.65 4.85 -42.30
CA GLU A 195 -13.07 5.07 -42.65
C GLU A 195 -13.94 5.15 -41.37
N PHE A 196 -13.62 4.35 -40.34
CA PHE A 196 -14.20 4.41 -39.01
C PHE A 196 -13.15 4.94 -38.03
N PRO A 197 -13.08 6.26 -37.81
CA PRO A 197 -12.00 6.89 -37.07
C PRO A 197 -12.01 6.63 -35.57
N TYR A 198 -13.11 6.19 -34.98
CA TYR A 198 -13.29 5.94 -33.56
C TYR A 198 -13.21 4.43 -33.27
N GLN A 199 -12.32 4.04 -32.36
CA GLN A 199 -12.13 2.65 -31.91
C GLN A 199 -12.17 2.60 -30.38
N LEU A 200 -12.88 1.65 -29.80
CA LEU A 200 -12.97 1.41 -28.35
C LEU A 200 -12.06 0.25 -27.96
#